data_8c0f2ee84a6f3d0afa67f280754e7be8
#
_entry.id   8c0f2ee84a6f3d0afa67f280754e7be8
#
_cell.length_a   1.000
_cell.length_b   1.000
_cell.length_c   1.000
_cell.angle_alpha   90.00
_cell.angle_beta   90.00
_cell.angle_gamma   90.00
#
_symmetry.space_group_name_H-M   'P 1'
#
loop_
_entity.id
_entity.type
_entity.pdbx_description
1 polymer ?
#
loop_
_entity_poly.entity_id
_entity_poly.type
_entity_poly.pdbx_seq_one_letter_code
_entity_poly.pdbx_strand_id
1 'polypeptide(L)'
;MKQHDIIISGLNMELTQAIKNMVHEKAEKLFEHDDHIIRMRVELEYDHHQSTHRREFIAKGQLEVRGNDHYASADTDDLYKSIDDLVQKLDRMLRRRSRLNKVKRKH
;
A
#
# COMPACT_ATOMS: atom_id res chain seq x y z
N MET A 1 7.22 -5.95 21.32
CA MET A 1 7.10 -5.35 19.98
C MET A 1 5.72 -5.58 19.43
N LYS A 2 5.06 -4.49 19.08
CA LYS A 2 3.78 -4.61 18.37
C LYS A 2 4.03 -5.07 16.94
N GLN A 3 3.49 -6.22 16.58
CA GLN A 3 3.43 -6.62 15.19
C GLN A 3 2.23 -5.93 14.56
N HIS A 4 2.49 -5.19 13.48
CA HIS A 4 1.42 -4.58 12.72
C HIS A 4 0.78 -5.62 11.80
N ASP A 5 -0.50 -5.52 11.60
CA ASP A 5 -1.28 -6.47 10.79
C ASP A 5 -1.17 -6.09 9.32
N ILE A 6 -0.29 -6.78 8.61
CA ILE A 6 -0.02 -6.55 7.19
C ILE A 6 -0.28 -7.86 6.45
N ILE A 7 -1.28 -7.85 5.57
CA ILE A 7 -1.67 -9.03 4.80
C ILE A 7 -1.25 -8.82 3.34
N ILE A 8 -0.45 -9.75 2.82
CA ILE A 8 0.06 -9.66 1.45
C ILE A 8 -0.45 -10.86 0.66
N SER A 9 -1.00 -10.62 -0.52
CA SER A 9 -1.43 -11.66 -1.44
C SER A 9 -0.88 -11.43 -2.83
N GLY A 10 -0.77 -12.50 -3.61
CA GLY A 10 -0.30 -12.44 -4.98
C GLY A 10 -1.35 -13.00 -5.94
N LEU A 11 -1.50 -12.35 -7.09
CA LEU A 11 -2.37 -12.80 -8.17
C LEU A 11 -1.52 -12.96 -9.44
N ASN A 12 -1.52 -14.16 -9.98
CA ASN A 12 -0.72 -14.51 -11.16
C ASN A 12 0.78 -14.29 -10.97
N MET A 13 1.24 -14.32 -9.73
CA MET A 13 2.67 -14.22 -9.42
C MET A 13 2.97 -14.86 -8.08
N GLU A 14 4.20 -15.32 -7.94
CA GLU A 14 4.70 -15.89 -6.70
C GLU A 14 5.25 -14.79 -5.79
N LEU A 15 4.90 -14.87 -4.51
CA LEU A 15 5.42 -13.94 -3.52
C LEU A 15 6.70 -14.53 -2.91
N THR A 16 7.84 -13.98 -3.31
CA THR A 16 9.12 -14.37 -2.71
C THR A 16 9.27 -13.74 -1.33
N GLN A 17 10.17 -14.29 -0.52
CA GLN A 17 10.44 -13.71 0.79
C GLN A 17 11.00 -12.30 0.68
N ALA A 18 11.82 -12.03 -0.34
CA ALA A 18 12.36 -10.69 -0.58
C ALA A 18 11.24 -9.67 -0.85
N ILE A 19 10.24 -10.05 -1.64
CA ILE A 19 9.09 -9.19 -1.93
C ILE A 19 8.30 -8.92 -0.65
N LYS A 20 8.02 -9.96 0.13
CA LYS A 20 7.30 -9.82 1.40
C LYS A 20 8.04 -8.89 2.36
N ASN A 21 9.36 -9.06 2.46
CA ASN A 21 10.19 -8.23 3.33
C ASN A 21 10.14 -6.76 2.90
N MET A 22 10.20 -6.50 1.61
CA MET A 22 10.12 -5.14 1.08
C MET A 22 8.78 -4.48 1.40
N VAL A 23 7.68 -5.21 1.19
CA VAL A 23 6.34 -4.69 1.50
C VAL A 23 6.22 -4.39 2.99
N HIS A 24 6.66 -5.31 3.85
CA HIS A 24 6.63 -5.11 5.30
C HIS A 24 7.44 -3.89 5.71
N GLU A 25 8.65 -3.74 5.19
CA GLU A 25 9.52 -2.62 5.53
C GLU A 25 8.88 -1.28 5.17
N LYS A 26 8.32 -1.18 3.96
CA LYS A 26 7.68 0.06 3.52
C LYS A 26 6.35 0.31 4.25
N ALA A 27 5.59 -0.73 4.52
CA ALA A 27 4.31 -0.61 5.23
C ALA A 27 4.52 -0.17 6.68
N GLU A 28 5.55 -0.67 7.35
CA GLU A 28 5.85 -0.29 8.73
C GLU A 28 6.04 1.22 8.89
N LYS A 29 6.58 1.88 7.88
CA LYS A 29 6.74 3.34 7.90
C LYS A 29 5.39 4.05 7.97
N LEU A 30 4.36 3.51 7.32
CA LEU A 30 3.02 4.07 7.39
C LEU A 30 2.44 3.93 8.80
N PHE A 31 2.62 2.76 9.42
CA PHE A 31 2.15 2.53 10.78
C PHE A 31 2.86 3.45 11.79
N GLU A 32 4.13 3.76 11.55
CA GLU A 32 4.88 4.70 12.39
C GLU A 32 4.34 6.11 12.31
N HIS A 33 3.80 6.51 11.16
CA HIS A 33 3.30 7.86 10.94
C HIS A 33 1.86 8.07 11.42
N ASP A 34 1.11 7.00 11.63
CA ASP A 34 -0.30 7.14 12.01
C ASP A 34 -0.75 5.97 12.89
N ASP A 35 -1.12 6.28 14.12
CA ASP A 35 -1.58 5.29 15.12
C ASP A 35 -2.99 4.80 14.85
N HIS A 36 -3.71 5.41 13.91
CA HIS A 36 -5.10 5.04 13.62
C HIS A 36 -5.23 3.90 12.62
N ILE A 37 -4.12 3.46 12.03
CA ILE A 37 -4.12 2.33 11.09
C ILE A 37 -4.35 1.04 11.87
N ILE A 38 -5.38 0.30 11.48
CA ILE A 38 -5.74 -0.99 12.09
C ILE A 38 -5.05 -2.13 11.35
N ARG A 39 -5.09 -2.09 10.02
CA ARG A 39 -4.59 -3.17 9.17
C ARG A 39 -4.27 -2.64 7.78
N MET A 40 -3.30 -3.28 7.13
CA MET A 40 -2.99 -3.01 5.73
C MET A 40 -3.09 -4.28 4.92
N ARG A 41 -3.80 -4.22 3.81
CA ARG A 41 -3.89 -5.31 2.84
C ARG A 41 -3.22 -4.87 1.54
N VAL A 42 -2.33 -5.72 1.03
CA VAL A 42 -1.62 -5.46 -0.23
C VAL A 42 -1.83 -6.66 -1.14
N GLU A 43 -2.28 -6.41 -2.35
CA GLU A 43 -2.38 -7.41 -3.40
C GLU A 43 -1.44 -7.03 -4.53
N LEU A 44 -0.56 -7.95 -4.92
CA LEU A 44 0.38 -7.76 -6.01
C LEU A 44 -0.03 -8.65 -7.17
N GLU A 45 -0.13 -8.07 -8.33
CA GLU A 45 -0.57 -8.78 -9.54
C GLU A 45 0.41 -8.59 -10.68
N TYR A 46 0.69 -9.68 -11.39
CA TYR A 46 1.42 -9.63 -12.65
C TYR A 46 0.44 -9.78 -13.80
N ASP A 47 0.43 -8.82 -14.69
CA ASP A 47 -0.42 -8.84 -15.88
C ASP A 47 0.45 -8.72 -17.13
N HIS A 48 0.38 -9.73 -17.99
CA HIS A 48 1.09 -9.75 -19.26
C HIS A 48 0.09 -9.60 -20.40
N HIS A 49 0.12 -8.44 -21.04
CA HIS A 49 -0.75 -8.16 -22.18
C HIS A 49 -0.16 -8.78 -23.43
N GLN A 50 -0.67 -9.94 -23.83
CA GLN A 50 -0.15 -10.70 -24.98
C GLN A 50 -0.20 -9.92 -26.29
N SER A 51 -1.25 -9.15 -26.48
CA SER A 51 -1.44 -8.38 -27.73
C SER A 51 -0.44 -7.24 -27.90
N THR A 52 0.09 -6.70 -26.80
CA THR A 52 1.02 -5.57 -26.84
C THR A 52 2.41 -5.94 -26.32
N HIS A 53 2.61 -7.19 -25.90
CA HIS A 53 3.83 -7.68 -25.23
C HIS A 53 4.23 -6.83 -24.03
N ARG A 54 3.28 -6.20 -23.41
CA ARG A 54 3.50 -5.31 -22.29
C ARG A 54 3.45 -6.09 -20.99
N ARG A 55 4.43 -5.86 -20.11
CA ARG A 55 4.45 -6.40 -18.76
C ARG A 55 3.97 -5.33 -17.81
N GLU A 56 3.10 -5.71 -16.92
CA GLU A 56 2.54 -4.77 -15.97
C GLU A 56 2.49 -5.40 -14.59
N PHE A 57 3.00 -4.69 -13.60
CA PHE A 57 2.90 -5.09 -12.21
C PHE A 57 1.97 -4.12 -11.50
N ILE A 58 0.92 -4.67 -10.91
CA ILE A 58 -0.12 -3.88 -10.26
C ILE A 58 -0.02 -4.11 -8.76
N ALA A 59 0.10 -3.03 -8.00
CA ALA A 59 0.08 -3.08 -6.54
C ALA A 59 -1.18 -2.37 -6.07
N LYS A 60 -2.06 -3.11 -5.39
CA LYS A 60 -3.29 -2.57 -4.81
C LYS A 60 -3.17 -2.61 -3.29
N GLY A 61 -3.60 -1.55 -2.63
CA GLY A 61 -3.51 -1.48 -1.18
C GLY A 61 -4.78 -0.93 -0.57
N GLN A 62 -5.10 -1.46 0.60
CA GLN A 62 -6.17 -0.98 1.45
C GLN A 62 -5.60 -0.74 2.84
N LEU A 63 -5.76 0.49 3.33
CA LEU A 63 -5.47 0.81 4.73
C LEU A 63 -6.80 0.89 5.47
N GLU A 64 -6.99 0.00 6.43
CA GLU A 64 -8.12 0.08 7.34
C GLU A 64 -7.74 1.06 8.45
N VAL A 65 -8.35 2.23 8.44
CA VAL A 65 -8.06 3.31 9.38
C VAL A 65 -9.34 3.61 10.15
N ARG A 66 -9.21 3.95 11.41
CA ARG A 66 -10.36 4.32 12.23
C ARG A 66 -11.18 5.42 11.55
N GLY A 67 -12.44 5.11 11.28
CA GLY A 67 -13.39 6.04 10.69
C GLY A 67 -13.47 6.03 9.19
N ASN A 68 -12.43 5.59 8.49
CA ASN A 68 -12.46 5.59 7.03
C ASN A 68 -11.30 4.77 6.43
N ASP A 69 -11.60 3.90 5.49
CA ASP A 69 -10.58 3.13 4.79
C ASP A 69 -10.03 3.92 3.60
N HIS A 70 -8.75 3.70 3.32
CA HIS A 70 -8.08 4.29 2.16
C HIS A 70 -7.71 3.20 1.17
N TYR A 71 -7.96 3.46 -0.09
CA TYR A 71 -7.64 2.54 -1.19
C TYR A 71 -6.76 3.25 -2.20
N ALA A 72 -5.75 2.55 -2.69
CA ALA A 72 -4.91 3.06 -3.76
C ALA A 72 -4.39 1.92 -4.61
N SER A 73 -3.96 2.23 -5.82
CA SER A 73 -3.30 1.27 -6.69
C SER A 73 -2.23 1.97 -7.51
N ALA A 74 -1.23 1.19 -7.92
CA ALA A 74 -0.17 1.66 -8.79
C ALA A 74 0.18 0.56 -9.77
N ASP A 75 0.38 0.91 -11.03
CA ASP A 75 0.77 -0.03 -12.07
C ASP A 75 1.95 0.51 -12.84
N THR A 76 3.01 -0.29 -12.94
CA THR A 76 4.23 0.06 -13.65
C THR A 76 4.81 -1.21 -14.29
N ASP A 77 5.88 -1.05 -15.05
CA ASP A 77 6.62 -2.18 -15.62
C ASP A 77 7.63 -2.81 -14.64
N ASP A 78 7.67 -2.32 -13.40
CA ASP A 78 8.61 -2.77 -12.37
C ASP A 78 7.85 -2.98 -11.05
N LEU A 79 7.89 -4.20 -10.51
CA LEU A 79 7.18 -4.55 -9.29
C LEU A 79 7.58 -3.67 -8.10
N TYR A 80 8.88 -3.45 -7.91
CA TYR A 80 9.38 -2.66 -6.78
C TYR A 80 8.91 -1.20 -6.88
N LYS A 81 8.89 -0.68 -8.11
CA LYS A 81 8.38 0.66 -8.36
C LYS A 81 6.88 0.76 -8.09
N SER A 82 6.12 -0.27 -8.47
CA SER A 82 4.68 -0.30 -8.19
C SER A 82 4.40 -0.30 -6.70
N ILE A 83 5.14 -1.08 -5.92
CA ILE A 83 5.01 -1.12 -4.46
C ILE A 83 5.35 0.24 -3.86
N ASP A 84 6.45 0.84 -4.31
CA ASP A 84 6.89 2.13 -3.82
C ASP A 84 5.85 3.23 -4.11
N ASP A 85 5.34 3.26 -5.33
CA ASP A 85 4.31 4.22 -5.73
C ASP A 85 3.03 4.04 -4.93
N LEU A 86 2.63 2.79 -4.67
CA LEU A 86 1.46 2.49 -3.84
C LEU A 86 1.62 3.07 -2.43
N VAL A 87 2.75 2.80 -1.79
CA VAL A 87 3.02 3.27 -0.44
C VAL A 87 3.02 4.81 -0.38
N GLN A 88 3.61 5.46 -1.37
CA GLN A 88 3.62 6.91 -1.46
C GLN A 88 2.20 7.48 -1.58
N LYS A 89 1.35 6.85 -2.37
CA LYS A 89 -0.05 7.28 -2.53
C LYS A 89 -0.81 7.16 -1.21
N LEU A 90 -0.64 6.05 -0.50
CA LEU A 90 -1.30 5.83 0.79
C LEU A 90 -0.78 6.82 1.84
N ASP A 91 0.51 7.09 1.84
CA ASP A 91 1.12 8.07 2.76
C ASP A 91 0.51 9.47 2.54
N ARG A 92 0.35 9.88 1.30
CA ARG A 92 -0.27 11.18 0.98
C ARG A 92 -1.71 11.25 1.48
N MET A 93 -2.46 10.16 1.34
CA MET A 93 -3.83 10.09 1.85
C MET A 93 -3.88 10.26 3.37
N LEU A 94 -2.98 9.60 4.08
CA LEU A 94 -2.89 9.71 5.54
C LEU A 94 -2.54 11.13 5.98
N ARG A 95 -1.59 11.76 5.32
CA ARG A 95 -1.17 13.13 5.63
C ARG A 95 -2.31 14.13 5.38
N ARG A 96 -3.04 13.95 4.30
CA ARG A 96 -4.21 14.79 3.98
C ARG A 96 -5.29 14.65 5.04
N ARG A 97 -5.58 13.43 5.46
CA ARG A 97 -6.56 13.16 6.52
C ARG A 97 -6.14 13.82 7.83
N SER A 98 -4.88 13.70 8.20
CA SER A 98 -4.36 14.30 9.43
C SER A 98 -4.50 15.82 9.43
N ARG A 99 -4.19 16.48 8.31
CA ARG A 99 -4.35 17.93 8.17
C ARG A 99 -5.80 18.37 8.28
N LEU A 100 -6.71 17.65 7.65
CA LEU A 100 -8.15 17.96 7.72
C LEU A 100 -8.67 17.81 9.15
N ASN A 101 -8.24 16.79 9.87
CA ASN A 101 -8.64 16.59 11.25
C ASN A 101 -8.12 17.71 12.16
N LYS A 102 -6.90 18.17 11.94
CA LYS A 102 -6.33 19.30 12.70
C LYS A 102 -7.10 20.59 12.46
N VAL A 103 -7.51 20.86 11.22
CA VAL A 103 -8.32 22.04 10.88
C VAL A 103 -9.67 21.98 11.58
N LYS A 104 -10.31 20.83 11.61
CA LYS A 104 -11.60 20.65 12.30
C LYS A 104 -11.50 20.85 13.80
N ARG A 105 -10.37 20.53 14.42
CA ARG A 105 -10.19 20.68 15.87
C ARG A 105 -10.02 22.11 16.32
N LYS A 106 -9.75 23.04 15.41
CA LYS A 106 -9.55 24.46 15.74
C LYS A 106 -10.86 25.25 15.83
N HIS A 107 -11.98 24.61 15.62
CA HIS A 107 -13.29 25.25 15.70
C HIS A 107 -14.05 24.88 16.99
#